data_d295fdb7c2aeec42cf8ba3db8cb170f8
#
_entry.id   d295fdb7c2aeec42cf8ba3db8cb170f8
#
_cell.length_a   1.000
_cell.length_b   1.000
_cell.length_c   1.000
_cell.angle_alpha   90.00
_cell.angle_beta   90.00
_cell.angle_gamma   90.00
#
_symmetry.space_group_name_H-M   'P 1'
#
loop_
_entity.id
_entity.type
_entity.pdbx_description
1 polymer ?
#
loop_
_entity_poly.entity_id
_entity_poly.type
_entity_poly.pdbx_seq_one_letter_code
_entity_poly.pdbx_strand_id
1 'polypeptide(L)'
;MKICTNREEMLAVSADWAATGETICLVPTMGNLHNGHISLLDIAAQHGERVITSIYVNPKQFAPHEDFNSYPRTVQADLDKLAATGRCDAVFMPQTMYADGHATAITPGGAAEGLESVSRPHFFAGVATVVYQLFVQTAAQKAIFGEKDFQQLRVIQQMVRDLHMGIEIIPAPTVREADGLALSSRNSYLDAQQRAAAPALYQALQEAAEGLRARGENDGGDEAEVTRILATAEAAVLAAGFGSVDYMALCEADGLRPVTGANERHADKRRADERRADKKRAAGCEEMVLLAAARIGDIRLIDNVRV
;
A
#
# COMPACT_ATOMS: atom_id res chain seq x y z
N MET A 1 -5.05 22.48 14.92
CA MET A 1 -4.88 21.90 13.58
C MET A 1 -4.97 23.02 12.54
N LYS A 2 -3.89 23.23 11.75
CA LYS A 2 -3.86 24.20 10.64
C LYS A 2 -4.41 23.53 9.37
N ILE A 3 -5.03 24.30 8.46
CA ILE A 3 -5.47 23.82 7.16
C ILE A 3 -4.68 24.54 6.09
N CYS A 4 -3.93 23.81 5.25
CA CYS A 4 -3.12 24.33 4.16
C CYS A 4 -3.71 23.84 2.84
N THR A 5 -4.05 24.77 1.94
CA THR A 5 -4.73 24.47 0.67
C THR A 5 -3.82 24.63 -0.56
N ASN A 6 -2.61 25.07 -0.34
CA ASN A 6 -1.59 25.23 -1.39
C ASN A 6 -0.19 24.96 -0.81
N ARG A 7 0.77 24.85 -1.72
CA ARG A 7 2.17 24.54 -1.40
C ARG A 7 2.83 25.60 -0.51
N GLU A 8 2.56 26.87 -0.79
CA GLU A 8 3.18 28.00 -0.10
C GLU A 8 2.78 28.02 1.38
N GLU A 9 1.49 27.83 1.68
CA GLU A 9 0.99 27.71 3.04
C GLU A 9 1.62 26.53 3.78
N MET A 10 1.71 25.36 3.11
CA MET A 10 2.26 24.16 3.73
C MET A 10 3.76 24.32 4.03
N LEU A 11 4.53 24.85 3.08
CA LEU A 11 5.96 25.09 3.28
C LEU A 11 6.23 26.12 4.37
N ALA A 12 5.42 27.17 4.48
CA ALA A 12 5.55 28.15 5.56
C ALA A 12 5.36 27.52 6.93
N VAL A 13 4.32 26.66 7.08
CA VAL A 13 4.07 25.91 8.32
C VAL A 13 5.23 24.96 8.63
N SER A 14 5.72 24.22 7.65
CA SER A 14 6.84 23.28 7.85
C SER A 14 8.15 24.00 8.19
N ALA A 15 8.40 25.18 7.58
CA ALA A 15 9.58 25.97 7.87
C ALA A 15 9.58 26.51 9.32
N ASP A 16 8.41 26.94 9.83
CA ASP A 16 8.25 27.36 11.22
C ASP A 16 8.64 26.23 12.20
N TRP A 17 8.19 25.00 11.92
CA TRP A 17 8.50 23.84 12.75
C TRP A 17 9.96 23.40 12.64
N ALA A 18 10.51 23.44 11.41
CA ALA A 18 11.92 23.12 11.20
C ALA A 18 12.84 24.12 11.93
N ALA A 19 12.47 25.41 12.00
CA ALA A 19 13.23 26.43 12.71
C ALA A 19 13.33 26.16 14.23
N THR A 20 12.39 25.44 14.80
CA THR A 20 12.39 25.00 16.21
C THR A 20 12.96 23.59 16.39
N GLY A 21 13.42 22.94 15.32
CA GLY A 21 14.05 21.61 15.36
C GLY A 21 13.04 20.46 15.51
N GLU A 22 11.77 20.73 15.23
CA GLU A 22 10.69 19.72 15.33
C GLU A 22 10.69 18.80 14.11
N THR A 23 10.57 17.49 14.36
CA THR A 23 10.46 16.45 13.33
C THR A 23 9.02 16.38 12.81
N ILE A 24 8.87 16.49 11.51
CA ILE A 24 7.57 16.43 10.82
C ILE A 24 7.33 15.00 10.31
N CYS A 25 6.20 14.42 10.70
CA CYS A 25 5.72 13.13 10.23
C CYS A 25 4.49 13.29 9.33
N LEU A 26 4.54 12.73 8.12
CA LEU A 26 3.46 12.81 7.14
C LEU A 26 2.63 11.52 7.14
N VAL A 27 1.31 11.66 7.11
CA VAL A 27 0.34 10.59 6.85
C VAL A 27 -0.38 10.88 5.54
N PRO A 28 0.04 10.28 4.41
CA PRO A 28 -0.61 10.52 3.12
C PRO A 28 -1.95 9.78 3.04
N THR A 29 -3.01 10.50 2.65
CA THR A 29 -4.34 9.90 2.44
C THR A 29 -5.05 10.50 1.22
N MET A 30 -6.11 9.85 0.77
CA MET A 30 -7.03 10.37 -0.24
C MET A 30 -8.36 10.87 0.37
N GLY A 31 -8.45 10.97 1.69
CA GLY A 31 -9.71 11.25 2.38
C GLY A 31 -10.58 10.01 2.59
N ASN A 32 -11.87 10.23 2.93
CA ASN A 32 -12.80 9.20 3.39
C ASN A 32 -12.19 8.37 4.53
N LEU A 33 -11.75 9.08 5.57
CA LEU A 33 -10.97 8.52 6.66
C LEU A 33 -11.77 7.53 7.48
N HIS A 34 -11.14 6.43 7.84
CA HIS A 34 -11.66 5.38 8.74
C HIS A 34 -10.61 5.09 9.82
N ASN A 35 -10.94 4.23 10.78
CA ASN A 35 -10.08 3.92 11.92
C ASN A 35 -8.69 3.42 11.52
N GLY A 36 -8.57 2.77 10.37
CA GLY A 36 -7.26 2.40 9.81
C GLY A 36 -6.38 3.61 9.47
N HIS A 37 -6.96 4.73 8.97
CA HIS A 37 -6.21 5.96 8.78
C HIS A 37 -5.90 6.65 10.12
N ILE A 38 -6.83 6.61 11.08
CA ILE A 38 -6.64 7.22 12.40
C ILE A 38 -5.49 6.53 13.15
N SER A 39 -5.36 5.20 13.05
CA SER A 39 -4.23 4.48 13.67
C SER A 39 -2.86 4.91 13.12
N LEU A 40 -2.79 5.39 11.86
CA LEU A 40 -1.55 5.93 11.30
C LEU A 40 -1.11 7.21 12.01
N LEU A 41 -2.07 8.05 12.47
CA LEU A 41 -1.76 9.25 13.24
C LEU A 41 -1.21 8.90 14.62
N ASP A 42 -1.70 7.81 15.23
CA ASP A 42 -1.20 7.31 16.52
C ASP A 42 0.28 6.92 16.41
N ILE A 43 0.65 6.27 15.30
CA ILE A 43 2.04 5.92 15.00
C ILE A 43 2.85 7.17 14.66
N ALA A 44 2.31 8.07 13.82
CA ALA A 44 2.99 9.30 13.45
C ALA A 44 3.38 10.15 14.66
N ALA A 45 2.47 10.28 15.63
CA ALA A 45 2.71 11.03 16.87
C ALA A 45 3.76 10.39 17.80
N GLN A 46 4.12 9.12 17.59
CA GLN A 46 5.23 8.46 18.31
C GLN A 46 6.59 8.70 17.63
N HIS A 47 6.58 9.12 16.37
CA HIS A 47 7.75 9.25 15.53
C HIS A 47 8.13 10.70 15.18
N GLY A 48 7.26 11.67 15.43
CA GLY A 48 7.51 13.07 15.16
C GLY A 48 6.75 13.98 16.11
N GLU A 49 7.28 15.19 16.30
CA GLU A 49 6.66 16.23 17.14
C GLU A 49 5.49 16.91 16.41
N ARG A 50 5.47 16.84 15.08
CA ARG A 50 4.44 17.43 14.24
C ARG A 50 3.88 16.41 13.24
N VAL A 51 2.56 16.32 13.17
CA VAL A 51 1.88 15.40 12.27
C VAL A 51 1.12 16.18 11.21
N ILE A 52 1.45 15.92 9.95
CA ILE A 52 0.71 16.40 8.78
C ILE A 52 -0.10 15.24 8.21
N THR A 53 -1.39 15.45 7.99
CA THR A 53 -2.20 14.53 7.17
C THR A 53 -2.47 15.19 5.82
N SER A 54 -2.16 14.50 4.72
CA SER A 54 -2.63 14.99 3.41
C SER A 54 -3.97 14.37 3.04
N ILE A 55 -4.83 15.15 2.40
CA ILE A 55 -6.07 14.70 1.79
C ILE A 55 -6.07 15.14 0.33
N TYR A 56 -5.73 14.21 -0.57
CA TYR A 56 -5.68 14.49 -2.00
C TYR A 56 -6.03 13.26 -2.84
N VAL A 57 -7.14 13.32 -3.58
CA VAL A 57 -7.52 12.26 -4.53
C VAL A 57 -6.71 12.44 -5.80
N ASN A 58 -5.68 11.62 -5.99
CA ASN A 58 -4.71 11.76 -7.07
C ASN A 58 -5.25 11.21 -8.40
N PRO A 59 -5.53 12.04 -9.41
CA PRO A 59 -6.08 11.55 -10.69
C PRO A 59 -5.12 10.63 -11.45
N LYS A 60 -3.78 10.77 -11.25
CA LYS A 60 -2.78 10.02 -12.01
C LYS A 60 -2.66 8.55 -11.61
N GLN A 61 -3.26 8.14 -10.49
CA GLN A 61 -3.25 6.74 -10.05
C GLN A 61 -4.54 5.97 -10.39
N PHE A 62 -5.50 6.61 -11.04
CA PHE A 62 -6.74 5.96 -11.47
C PHE A 62 -6.71 5.70 -12.97
N ALA A 63 -7.17 4.51 -13.38
CA ALA A 63 -7.44 4.22 -14.78
C ALA A 63 -8.75 4.92 -15.22
N PRO A 64 -8.96 5.14 -16.52
CA PRO A 64 -10.16 5.80 -17.02
C PRO A 64 -11.49 5.16 -16.61
N HIS A 65 -11.48 3.87 -16.28
CA HIS A 65 -12.65 3.08 -15.87
C HIS A 65 -12.73 2.85 -14.35
N GLU A 66 -11.79 3.41 -13.59
CA GLU A 66 -11.80 3.30 -12.13
C GLU A 66 -12.64 4.40 -11.47
N ASP A 67 -12.83 4.28 -10.16
CA ASP A 67 -13.75 5.05 -9.32
C ASP A 67 -13.31 6.51 -9.01
N PHE A 68 -12.45 7.13 -9.85
CA PHE A 68 -11.97 8.50 -9.59
C PHE A 68 -13.08 9.52 -9.40
N ASN A 69 -14.09 9.50 -10.27
CA ASN A 69 -15.20 10.45 -10.22
C ASN A 69 -16.16 10.18 -9.07
N SER A 70 -16.34 8.92 -8.68
CA SER A 70 -17.21 8.47 -7.59
C SER A 70 -16.46 8.26 -6.27
N TYR A 71 -15.14 8.46 -6.25
CA TYR A 71 -14.35 8.32 -5.02
C TYR A 71 -14.86 9.27 -3.94
N PRO A 72 -15.17 8.78 -2.73
CA PRO A 72 -15.80 9.58 -1.69
C PRO A 72 -14.98 10.80 -1.29
N ARG A 73 -15.61 11.97 -1.30
CA ARG A 73 -15.02 13.25 -0.86
C ARG A 73 -15.78 13.75 0.35
N THR A 74 -15.31 13.39 1.54
CA THR A 74 -15.98 13.62 2.83
C THR A 74 -15.21 14.65 3.68
N VAL A 75 -14.77 15.74 3.04
CA VAL A 75 -13.78 16.69 3.61
C VAL A 75 -14.15 17.12 5.03
N GLN A 76 -15.40 17.59 5.29
CA GLN A 76 -15.78 18.06 6.63
C GLN A 76 -15.72 16.92 7.66
N ALA A 77 -16.26 15.75 7.34
CA ALA A 77 -16.23 14.60 8.24
C ALA A 77 -14.79 14.13 8.51
N ASP A 78 -13.91 14.23 7.51
CA ASP A 78 -12.48 13.89 7.66
C ASP A 78 -11.78 14.89 8.58
N LEU A 79 -12.02 16.19 8.41
CA LEU A 79 -11.49 17.24 9.28
C LEU A 79 -11.97 17.08 10.73
N ASP A 80 -13.25 16.76 10.93
CA ASP A 80 -13.82 16.53 12.26
C ASP A 80 -13.16 15.31 12.94
N LYS A 81 -12.95 14.21 12.18
CA LYS A 81 -12.23 13.02 12.68
C LYS A 81 -10.80 13.36 13.06
N LEU A 82 -10.05 14.06 12.20
CA LEU A 82 -8.68 14.46 12.48
C LEU A 82 -8.60 15.37 13.72
N ALA A 83 -9.48 16.35 13.82
CA ALA A 83 -9.53 17.26 14.98
C ALA A 83 -9.83 16.50 16.28
N ALA A 84 -10.74 15.53 16.24
CA ALA A 84 -11.11 14.72 17.40
C ALA A 84 -9.96 13.87 17.95
N THR A 85 -8.95 13.53 17.12
CA THR A 85 -7.77 12.78 17.60
C THR A 85 -6.85 13.62 18.47
N GLY A 86 -6.83 14.95 18.29
CA GLY A 86 -5.86 15.86 18.91
C GLY A 86 -4.41 15.62 18.46
N ARG A 87 -4.18 14.81 17.43
CA ARG A 87 -2.84 14.37 16.98
C ARG A 87 -2.43 14.91 15.61
N CYS A 88 -3.34 15.55 14.90
CA CYS A 88 -3.06 16.17 13.61
C CYS A 88 -2.77 17.66 13.80
N ASP A 89 -1.55 18.11 13.51
CA ASP A 89 -1.14 19.52 13.64
C ASP A 89 -1.53 20.33 12.41
N ALA A 90 -1.42 19.72 11.22
CA ALA A 90 -1.85 20.36 9.97
C ALA A 90 -2.49 19.33 9.01
N VAL A 91 -3.46 19.82 8.23
CA VAL A 91 -4.04 19.08 7.11
C VAL A 91 -3.61 19.79 5.82
N PHE A 92 -2.98 19.03 4.93
CA PHE A 92 -2.60 19.51 3.60
C PHE A 92 -3.62 19.04 2.56
N MET A 93 -4.42 19.95 2.03
CA MET A 93 -5.49 19.68 1.05
C MET A 93 -5.29 20.55 -0.20
N PRO A 94 -4.25 20.30 -1.01
CA PRO A 94 -4.01 21.09 -2.20
C PRO A 94 -5.14 20.90 -3.23
N GLN A 95 -5.52 21.96 -3.91
CA GLN A 95 -6.49 21.88 -5.01
C GLN A 95 -5.94 21.07 -6.18
N THR A 96 -4.65 21.20 -6.44
CA THR A 96 -3.92 20.36 -7.40
C THR A 96 -2.48 20.14 -6.93
N MET A 97 -1.95 18.97 -7.23
CA MET A 97 -0.53 18.65 -7.06
C MET A 97 0.26 18.90 -8.36
N TYR A 98 -0.42 19.20 -9.45
CA TYR A 98 0.18 19.29 -10.78
C TYR A 98 -0.10 20.67 -11.37
N ALA A 99 0.98 21.43 -11.61
CA ALA A 99 0.89 22.70 -12.32
C ALA A 99 0.48 22.47 -13.80
N ASP A 100 -0.04 23.50 -14.43
CA ASP A 100 -0.33 23.47 -15.87
C ASP A 100 0.93 23.09 -16.66
N GLY A 101 0.79 22.13 -17.59
CA GLY A 101 1.92 21.62 -18.36
C GLY A 101 2.83 20.64 -17.61
N HIS A 102 2.45 20.15 -16.42
CA HIS A 102 3.22 19.15 -15.68
C HIS A 102 3.46 17.88 -16.52
N ALA A 103 4.71 17.61 -16.86
CA ALA A 103 5.12 16.53 -17.77
C ALA A 103 6.08 15.50 -17.13
N THR A 104 6.57 15.76 -15.92
CA THR A 104 7.51 14.87 -15.24
C THR A 104 6.77 13.79 -14.45
N ALA A 105 7.22 12.55 -14.54
CA ALA A 105 6.72 11.44 -13.75
C ALA A 105 7.87 10.60 -13.20
N ILE A 106 7.67 9.98 -12.04
CA ILE A 106 8.55 8.95 -11.50
C ILE A 106 7.97 7.60 -11.89
N THR A 107 8.73 6.80 -12.63
CA THR A 107 8.31 5.45 -13.05
C THR A 107 9.17 4.43 -12.32
N PRO A 108 8.68 3.83 -11.23
CA PRO A 108 9.42 2.82 -10.48
C PRO A 108 9.45 1.49 -11.25
N GLY A 109 10.57 0.77 -11.15
CA GLY A 109 10.71 -0.64 -11.51
C GLY A 109 10.76 -1.53 -10.27
N GLY A 110 11.35 -2.72 -10.34
CA GLY A 110 11.59 -3.59 -9.19
C GLY A 110 10.30 -3.95 -8.43
N ALA A 111 10.12 -3.43 -7.22
CA ALA A 111 8.93 -3.69 -6.40
C ALA A 111 7.60 -3.29 -7.06
N ALA A 112 7.63 -2.44 -8.07
CA ALA A 112 6.46 -2.06 -8.86
C ALA A 112 6.11 -3.05 -9.97
N GLU A 113 6.91 -4.08 -10.20
CA GLU A 113 6.68 -5.05 -11.27
C GLU A 113 5.72 -6.17 -10.82
N GLY A 114 4.88 -6.65 -11.73
CA GLY A 114 3.90 -7.70 -11.42
C GLY A 114 2.74 -7.23 -10.52
N LEU A 115 1.99 -8.18 -9.95
CA LEU A 115 0.89 -7.94 -8.99
C LEU A 115 -0.08 -6.85 -9.45
N GLU A 116 -0.18 -5.73 -8.72
CA GLU A 116 -1.03 -4.58 -9.07
C GLU A 116 -0.74 -4.02 -10.47
N SER A 117 0.52 -3.99 -10.90
CA SER A 117 0.90 -3.41 -12.19
C SER A 117 0.44 -4.23 -13.39
N VAL A 118 0.08 -5.51 -13.21
CA VAL A 118 -0.49 -6.33 -14.30
C VAL A 118 -1.86 -5.80 -14.70
N SER A 119 -2.69 -5.48 -13.73
CA SER A 119 -4.04 -4.94 -13.97
C SER A 119 -4.08 -3.41 -14.09
N ARG A 120 -3.09 -2.72 -13.52
CA ARG A 120 -3.01 -1.25 -13.39
C ARG A 120 -1.61 -0.73 -13.76
N PRO A 121 -1.15 -0.83 -15.02
CA PRO A 121 0.25 -0.56 -15.40
C PRO A 121 0.75 0.86 -15.07
N HIS A 122 -0.15 1.85 -14.99
CA HIS A 122 0.15 3.25 -14.69
C HIS A 122 0.12 3.58 -13.20
N PHE A 123 -0.40 2.68 -12.37
CA PHE A 123 -0.74 2.94 -10.97
C PHE A 123 0.46 3.46 -10.16
N PHE A 124 1.56 2.72 -10.15
CA PHE A 124 2.71 3.10 -9.33
C PHE A 124 3.48 4.31 -9.86
N ALA A 125 3.42 4.61 -11.15
CA ALA A 125 3.95 5.87 -11.66
C ALA A 125 3.14 7.07 -11.11
N GLY A 126 1.82 6.94 -11.05
CA GLY A 126 0.94 7.92 -10.42
C GLY A 126 1.20 8.08 -8.93
N VAL A 127 1.32 6.96 -8.20
CA VAL A 127 1.59 6.95 -6.75
C VAL A 127 2.97 7.53 -6.44
N ALA A 128 4.02 7.05 -7.08
CA ALA A 128 5.39 7.53 -6.83
C ALA A 128 5.51 9.03 -7.10
N THR A 129 4.89 9.51 -8.18
CA THR A 129 4.93 10.94 -8.53
C THR A 129 4.21 11.81 -7.49
N VAL A 130 3.01 11.42 -7.03
CA VAL A 130 2.27 12.23 -6.03
C VAL A 130 2.94 12.17 -4.67
N VAL A 131 3.43 11.00 -4.25
CA VAL A 131 4.09 10.83 -2.96
C VAL A 131 5.39 11.62 -2.90
N TYR A 132 6.19 11.60 -3.98
CA TYR A 132 7.38 12.45 -4.10
C TYR A 132 7.02 13.94 -3.92
N GLN A 133 5.97 14.42 -4.60
CA GLN A 133 5.54 15.80 -4.46
C GLN A 133 5.05 16.14 -3.05
N LEU A 134 4.33 15.21 -2.41
CA LEU A 134 3.92 15.37 -1.01
C LEU A 134 5.13 15.51 -0.09
N PHE A 135 6.15 14.67 -0.24
CA PHE A 135 7.39 14.76 0.55
C PHE A 135 8.07 16.12 0.39
N VAL A 136 8.22 16.59 -0.86
CA VAL A 136 8.85 17.88 -1.14
C VAL A 136 8.00 19.05 -0.62
N GLN A 137 6.67 18.98 -0.74
CA GLN A 137 5.79 20.11 -0.36
C GLN A 137 5.51 20.17 1.15
N THR A 138 5.63 19.06 1.87
CA THR A 138 5.49 19.02 3.33
C THR A 138 6.80 19.16 4.07
N ALA A 139 7.93 18.96 3.38
CA ALA A 139 9.27 18.90 3.96
C ALA A 139 9.35 17.90 5.13
N ALA A 140 8.58 16.80 5.10
CA ALA A 140 8.53 15.79 6.13
C ALA A 140 9.83 14.98 6.19
N GLN A 141 10.30 14.68 7.40
CA GLN A 141 11.45 13.81 7.65
C GLN A 141 11.03 12.35 7.80
N LYS A 142 9.76 12.10 8.13
CA LYS A 142 9.18 10.75 8.26
C LYS A 142 7.82 10.68 7.60
N ALA A 143 7.44 9.49 7.11
CA ALA A 143 6.11 9.26 6.58
C ALA A 143 5.60 7.86 6.94
N ILE A 144 4.32 7.77 7.33
CA ILE A 144 3.67 6.53 7.73
C ILE A 144 2.87 5.96 6.55
N PHE A 145 3.11 4.68 6.24
CA PHE A 145 2.36 3.95 5.22
C PHE A 145 1.82 2.65 5.79
N GLY A 146 0.54 2.37 5.55
CA GLY A 146 -0.10 1.14 5.99
C GLY A 146 0.42 -0.10 5.22
N GLU A 147 0.72 -1.18 5.94
CA GLU A 147 1.10 -2.47 5.35
C GLU A 147 -0.02 -3.13 4.55
N LYS A 148 -1.27 -2.68 4.69
CA LYS A 148 -2.37 -3.15 3.87
C LYS A 148 -2.08 -3.02 2.37
N ASP A 149 -1.53 -1.90 1.95
CA ASP A 149 -1.10 -1.64 0.57
C ASP A 149 0.39 -1.97 0.43
N PHE A 150 0.73 -3.26 0.69
CA PHE A 150 2.09 -3.72 0.91
C PHE A 150 3.01 -3.45 -0.29
N GLN A 151 2.54 -3.70 -1.51
CA GLN A 151 3.33 -3.40 -2.70
C GLN A 151 3.59 -1.89 -2.83
N GLN A 152 2.60 -1.05 -2.53
CA GLN A 152 2.80 0.42 -2.50
C GLN A 152 3.86 0.82 -1.48
N LEU A 153 3.81 0.26 -0.27
CA LEU A 153 4.82 0.51 0.76
C LEU A 153 6.23 0.19 0.24
N ARG A 154 6.42 -0.97 -0.39
CA ARG A 154 7.73 -1.39 -0.93
C ARG A 154 8.19 -0.50 -2.08
N VAL A 155 7.29 -0.10 -2.97
CA VAL A 155 7.58 0.85 -4.05
C VAL A 155 8.06 2.20 -3.50
N ILE A 156 7.40 2.72 -2.46
CA ILE A 156 7.80 4.00 -1.85
C ILE A 156 9.12 3.88 -1.10
N GLN A 157 9.35 2.79 -0.36
CA GLN A 157 10.65 2.53 0.28
C GLN A 157 11.78 2.42 -0.74
N GLN A 158 11.55 1.74 -1.86
CA GLN A 158 12.51 1.67 -2.97
C GLN A 158 12.75 3.06 -3.57
N MET A 159 11.73 3.85 -3.86
CA MET A 159 11.86 5.21 -4.38
C MET A 159 12.73 6.08 -3.47
N VAL A 160 12.48 6.05 -2.16
CA VAL A 160 13.24 6.82 -1.17
C VAL A 160 14.70 6.41 -1.16
N ARG A 161 15.00 5.12 -1.19
CA ARG A 161 16.35 4.58 -1.23
C ARG A 161 17.07 4.96 -2.53
N ASP A 162 16.45 4.70 -3.67
CA ASP A 162 17.07 4.84 -5.00
C ASP A 162 17.29 6.32 -5.38
N LEU A 163 16.43 7.21 -4.90
CA LEU A 163 16.56 8.67 -5.10
C LEU A 163 17.33 9.36 -3.95
N HIS A 164 17.89 8.60 -3.00
CA HIS A 164 18.63 9.12 -1.85
C HIS A 164 17.86 10.21 -1.08
N MET A 165 16.56 10.02 -0.90
CA MET A 165 15.71 10.99 -0.21
C MET A 165 15.94 10.92 1.30
N GLY A 166 16.10 12.06 1.94
CA GLY A 166 16.32 12.15 3.40
C GLY A 166 15.05 11.98 4.23
N ILE A 167 14.19 11.01 3.88
CA ILE A 167 12.93 10.72 4.57
C ILE A 167 12.88 9.25 5.00
N GLU A 168 12.42 9.00 6.22
CA GLU A 168 12.21 7.65 6.76
C GLU A 168 10.77 7.19 6.47
N ILE A 169 10.62 5.99 5.91
CA ILE A 169 9.31 5.38 5.66
C ILE A 169 9.02 4.35 6.73
N ILE A 170 8.00 4.61 7.55
CA ILE A 170 7.60 3.79 8.69
C ILE A 170 6.38 2.97 8.30
N PRO A 171 6.49 1.62 8.31
CA PRO A 171 5.35 0.76 8.08
C PRO A 171 4.40 0.77 9.28
N ALA A 172 3.10 0.72 9.00
CA ALA A 172 2.06 0.61 10.01
C ALA A 172 1.23 -0.66 9.80
N PRO A 173 0.98 -1.45 10.86
CA PRO A 173 0.23 -2.69 10.75
C PRO A 173 -1.18 -2.48 10.17
N THR A 174 -1.66 -3.48 9.41
CA THR A 174 -3.02 -3.49 8.88
C THR A 174 -4.05 -3.56 10.01
N VAL A 175 -4.92 -2.56 10.12
CA VAL A 175 -6.06 -2.59 11.05
C VAL A 175 -7.22 -3.33 10.41
N ARG A 176 -7.86 -4.21 11.21
CA ARG A 176 -8.92 -5.09 10.73
C ARG A 176 -10.19 -4.94 11.56
N GLU A 177 -11.33 -5.28 10.97
CA GLU A 177 -12.58 -5.52 11.68
C GLU A 177 -12.46 -6.79 12.55
N ALA A 178 -13.41 -7.01 13.45
CA ALA A 178 -13.42 -8.15 14.36
C ALA A 178 -13.46 -9.53 13.63
N ASP A 179 -13.98 -9.57 12.40
CA ASP A 179 -14.04 -10.75 11.54
C ASP A 179 -12.80 -10.92 10.62
N GLY A 180 -11.79 -10.06 10.77
CA GLY A 180 -10.55 -10.13 10.04
C GLY A 180 -10.49 -9.27 8.77
N LEU A 181 -11.61 -8.71 8.28
CA LEU A 181 -11.60 -7.86 7.10
C LEU A 181 -10.73 -6.63 7.31
N ALA A 182 -9.74 -6.41 6.43
CA ALA A 182 -8.91 -5.22 6.47
C ALA A 182 -9.74 -3.95 6.25
N LEU A 183 -9.52 -2.91 7.07
CA LEU A 183 -10.21 -1.63 6.89
C LEU A 183 -9.83 -0.98 5.56
N SER A 184 -10.84 -0.58 4.81
CA SER A 184 -10.69 0.10 3.52
C SER A 184 -11.86 1.04 3.26
N SER A 185 -11.57 2.17 2.62
CA SER A 185 -12.62 3.10 2.15
C SER A 185 -13.60 2.42 1.19
N ARG A 186 -13.17 1.38 0.47
CA ARG A 186 -14.01 0.61 -0.46
C ARG A 186 -14.95 -0.37 0.25
N ASN A 187 -14.76 -0.67 1.53
CA ASN A 187 -15.69 -1.54 2.27
C ASN A 187 -17.09 -0.94 2.37
N SER A 188 -17.21 0.39 2.26
CA SER A 188 -18.52 1.08 2.22
C SER A 188 -19.34 0.80 0.96
N TYR A 189 -18.75 0.24 -0.08
CA TYR A 189 -19.43 -0.14 -1.31
C TYR A 189 -20.02 -1.56 -1.25
N LEU A 190 -19.59 -2.39 -0.29
CA LEU A 190 -20.06 -3.76 -0.14
C LEU A 190 -21.53 -3.79 0.30
N ASP A 191 -22.36 -4.54 -0.39
CA ASP A 191 -23.67 -4.90 0.11
C ASP A 191 -23.59 -5.91 1.26
N ALA A 192 -24.70 -6.25 1.89
CA ALA A 192 -24.71 -7.13 3.05
C ALA A 192 -24.16 -8.54 2.76
N GLN A 193 -24.43 -9.10 1.58
CA GLN A 193 -23.94 -10.41 1.17
C GLN A 193 -22.43 -10.36 0.90
N GLN A 194 -21.99 -9.37 0.14
CA GLN A 194 -20.58 -9.14 -0.17
C GLN A 194 -19.77 -8.88 1.12
N ARG A 195 -20.32 -8.06 2.04
CA ARG A 195 -19.67 -7.78 3.33
C ARG A 195 -19.51 -9.04 4.19
N ALA A 196 -20.49 -9.93 4.18
CA ALA A 196 -20.42 -11.20 4.91
C ALA A 196 -19.35 -12.16 4.30
N ALA A 197 -19.15 -12.12 2.98
CA ALA A 197 -18.18 -12.97 2.29
C ALA A 197 -16.74 -12.39 2.30
N ALA A 198 -16.60 -11.06 2.38
CA ALA A 198 -15.31 -10.36 2.25
C ALA A 198 -14.19 -10.86 3.19
N PRO A 199 -14.45 -11.25 4.46
CA PRO A 199 -13.40 -11.79 5.35
C PRO A 199 -12.73 -13.07 4.87
N ALA A 200 -13.36 -13.82 3.95
CA ALA A 200 -12.81 -15.06 3.42
C ALA A 200 -11.47 -14.87 2.69
N LEU A 201 -11.22 -13.67 2.14
CA LEU A 201 -9.92 -13.36 1.53
C LEU A 201 -8.78 -13.46 2.56
N TYR A 202 -8.96 -12.83 3.72
CA TYR A 202 -7.98 -12.88 4.81
C TYR A 202 -7.85 -14.28 5.40
N GLN A 203 -8.97 -14.98 5.61
CA GLN A 203 -8.97 -16.36 6.12
C GLN A 203 -8.19 -17.31 5.21
N ALA A 204 -8.41 -17.24 3.90
CA ALA A 204 -7.68 -18.03 2.92
C ALA A 204 -6.17 -17.73 2.93
N LEU A 205 -5.79 -16.46 3.08
CA LEU A 205 -4.38 -16.07 3.22
C LEU A 205 -3.76 -16.62 4.51
N GLN A 206 -4.49 -16.59 5.63
CA GLN A 206 -4.00 -17.14 6.91
C GLN A 206 -3.78 -18.64 6.81
N GLU A 207 -4.75 -19.40 6.30
CA GLU A 207 -4.65 -20.85 6.11
C GLU A 207 -3.48 -21.22 5.17
N ALA A 208 -3.31 -20.46 4.08
CA ALA A 208 -2.17 -20.64 3.19
C ALA A 208 -0.84 -20.36 3.89
N ALA A 209 -0.75 -19.29 4.68
CA ALA A 209 0.45 -18.96 5.45
C ALA A 209 0.78 -20.01 6.49
N GLU A 210 -0.20 -20.57 7.18
CA GLU A 210 -0.02 -21.68 8.11
C GLU A 210 0.51 -22.94 7.39
N GLY A 211 -0.08 -23.30 6.24
CA GLY A 211 0.40 -24.39 5.40
C GLY A 211 1.84 -24.21 4.94
N LEU A 212 2.22 -23.00 4.58
CA LEU A 212 3.59 -22.67 4.17
C LEU A 212 4.59 -22.74 5.34
N ARG A 213 4.23 -22.23 6.52
CA ARG A 213 5.07 -22.32 7.73
C ARG A 213 5.26 -23.75 8.24
N ALA A 214 4.22 -24.59 8.15
CA ALA A 214 4.25 -25.99 8.61
C ALA A 214 5.25 -26.86 7.83
N ARG A 215 5.69 -26.43 6.64
CA ARG A 215 6.68 -27.15 5.80
C ARG A 215 8.09 -27.17 6.40
N GLY A 216 8.46 -26.19 7.23
CA GLY A 216 9.80 -26.05 7.80
C GLY A 216 10.87 -25.74 6.75
N GLU A 217 12.04 -25.29 7.22
CA GLU A 217 13.20 -24.90 6.40
C GLU A 217 13.85 -26.05 5.61
N ASN A 218 13.49 -27.31 5.90
CA ASN A 218 14.16 -28.51 5.39
C ASN A 218 13.61 -29.08 4.08
N ASP A 219 12.45 -28.60 3.62
CA ASP A 219 11.84 -29.10 2.38
C ASP A 219 12.21 -28.17 1.23
N GLY A 220 13.44 -28.25 0.74
CA GLY A 220 14.09 -27.43 -0.28
C GLY A 220 13.21 -26.95 -1.43
N GLY A 221 12.20 -26.13 -1.11
CA GLY A 221 11.40 -25.34 -2.05
C GLY A 221 10.65 -26.17 -3.09
N ASP A 222 9.83 -27.15 -2.69
CA ASP A 222 8.94 -27.81 -3.64
C ASP A 222 7.92 -26.78 -4.19
N GLU A 223 8.24 -26.23 -5.35
CA GLU A 223 7.43 -25.26 -6.08
C GLU A 223 6.01 -25.80 -6.35
N ALA A 224 5.88 -27.12 -6.56
CA ALA A 224 4.59 -27.74 -6.79
C ALA A 224 3.70 -27.66 -5.55
N GLU A 225 4.25 -27.83 -4.37
CA GLU A 225 3.50 -27.72 -3.12
C GLU A 225 3.07 -26.29 -2.82
N VAL A 226 3.96 -25.30 -3.01
CA VAL A 226 3.57 -23.88 -2.90
C VAL A 226 2.43 -23.57 -3.87
N THR A 227 2.56 -24.00 -5.12
CA THR A 227 1.51 -23.83 -6.13
C THR A 227 0.20 -24.45 -5.69
N ARG A 228 0.24 -25.65 -5.10
CA ARG A 228 -0.95 -26.35 -4.59
C ARG A 228 -1.61 -25.60 -3.44
N ILE A 229 -0.83 -25.07 -2.49
CA ILE A 229 -1.35 -24.28 -1.36
C ILE A 229 -2.05 -23.00 -1.89
N LEU A 230 -1.39 -22.26 -2.78
CA LEU A 230 -1.98 -21.05 -3.37
C LEU A 230 -3.26 -21.35 -4.16
N ALA A 231 -3.28 -22.43 -4.96
CA ALA A 231 -4.47 -22.83 -5.71
C ALA A 231 -5.63 -23.22 -4.78
N THR A 232 -5.34 -23.85 -3.64
CA THR A 232 -6.35 -24.20 -2.63
C THR A 232 -6.94 -22.93 -2.01
N ALA A 233 -6.12 -21.97 -1.66
CA ALA A 233 -6.56 -20.70 -1.10
C ALA A 233 -7.39 -19.88 -2.11
N GLU A 234 -6.97 -19.85 -3.38
CA GLU A 234 -7.74 -19.23 -4.46
C GLU A 234 -9.13 -19.88 -4.63
N ALA A 235 -9.19 -21.20 -4.63
CA ALA A 235 -10.45 -21.95 -4.71
C ALA A 235 -11.38 -21.64 -3.51
N ALA A 236 -10.83 -21.48 -2.30
CA ALA A 236 -11.58 -21.12 -1.11
C ALA A 236 -12.20 -19.72 -1.22
N VAL A 237 -11.43 -18.74 -1.73
CA VAL A 237 -11.93 -17.37 -2.00
C VAL A 237 -13.08 -17.38 -3.00
N LEU A 238 -12.93 -18.11 -4.12
CA LEU A 238 -13.98 -18.23 -5.11
C LEU A 238 -15.24 -18.92 -4.57
N ALA A 239 -15.07 -19.98 -3.77
CA ALA A 239 -16.17 -20.70 -3.12
C ALA A 239 -16.94 -19.83 -2.10
N ALA A 240 -16.29 -18.85 -1.51
CA ALA A 240 -16.91 -17.88 -0.60
C ALA A 240 -17.77 -16.81 -1.29
N GLY A 241 -17.79 -16.76 -2.64
CA GLY A 241 -18.62 -15.86 -3.42
C GLY A 241 -17.88 -14.73 -4.12
N PHE A 242 -16.54 -14.76 -4.15
CA PHE A 242 -15.78 -13.87 -5.01
C PHE A 242 -15.90 -14.30 -6.47
N GLY A 243 -16.01 -13.32 -7.37
CA GLY A 243 -16.16 -13.58 -8.80
C GLY A 243 -14.85 -13.90 -9.51
N SER A 244 -13.73 -13.39 -9.01
CA SER A 244 -12.39 -13.67 -9.56
C SER A 244 -11.30 -13.37 -8.54
N VAL A 245 -10.14 -14.01 -8.74
CA VAL A 245 -8.89 -13.67 -8.08
C VAL A 245 -7.93 -13.13 -9.14
N ASP A 246 -7.53 -11.87 -9.00
CA ASP A 246 -6.61 -11.22 -9.95
C ASP A 246 -5.19 -11.77 -9.78
N TYR A 247 -4.79 -11.98 -8.53
CA TYR A 247 -3.57 -12.69 -8.15
C TYR A 247 -3.66 -13.22 -6.70
N MET A 248 -2.95 -14.31 -6.45
CA MET A 248 -2.57 -14.81 -5.13
C MET A 248 -1.12 -15.29 -5.24
N ALA A 249 -0.20 -14.62 -4.57
CA ALA A 249 1.24 -14.82 -4.80
C ALA A 249 2.03 -14.82 -3.50
N LEU A 250 3.00 -15.75 -3.41
CA LEU A 250 4.04 -15.75 -2.40
C LEU A 250 5.26 -15.01 -2.96
N CYS A 251 5.71 -13.96 -2.25
CA CYS A 251 6.84 -13.14 -2.65
C CYS A 251 7.83 -12.97 -1.49
N GLU A 252 9.09 -12.69 -1.84
CA GLU A 252 10.04 -12.14 -0.87
C GLU A 252 9.50 -10.79 -0.39
N ALA A 253 9.54 -10.54 0.91
CA ALA A 253 8.98 -9.30 1.46
C ALA A 253 9.77 -8.06 1.03
N ASP A 254 11.08 -8.18 0.80
CA ASP A 254 11.92 -7.11 0.21
C ASP A 254 12.04 -7.31 -1.31
N GLY A 255 11.61 -6.30 -2.06
CA GLY A 255 11.69 -6.31 -3.52
C GLY A 255 10.55 -7.05 -4.24
N LEU A 256 9.69 -7.79 -3.54
CA LEU A 256 8.49 -8.48 -4.05
C LEU A 256 8.76 -9.47 -5.19
N ARG A 257 9.90 -10.13 -5.18
CA ARG A 257 10.21 -11.17 -6.14
C ARG A 257 9.33 -12.39 -5.89
N PRO A 258 8.60 -12.90 -6.89
CA PRO A 258 7.80 -14.12 -6.73
C PRO A 258 8.67 -15.33 -6.39
N VAL A 259 8.20 -16.16 -5.45
CA VAL A 259 8.89 -17.40 -5.04
C VAL A 259 8.63 -18.55 -6.01
N THR A 260 7.51 -18.50 -6.72
CA THR A 260 7.14 -19.50 -7.74
C THR A 260 7.03 -18.86 -9.11
N GLY A 261 7.37 -19.61 -10.17
CA GLY A 261 7.30 -19.19 -11.58
C GLY A 261 5.88 -18.96 -12.13
N ALA A 262 4.84 -19.07 -11.29
CA ALA A 262 3.43 -18.94 -11.71
C ALA A 262 3.09 -17.56 -12.33
N ASN A 263 3.91 -16.54 -12.12
CA ASN A 263 3.74 -15.21 -12.73
C ASN A 263 4.61 -14.97 -13.98
N GLU A 264 5.32 -15.99 -14.50
CA GLU A 264 6.23 -15.85 -15.66
C GLU A 264 5.50 -15.64 -17.00
N ARG A 265 4.18 -15.58 -17.05
CA ARG A 265 3.48 -15.39 -18.34
C ARG A 265 3.85 -14.09 -19.06
N HIS A 266 4.56 -13.15 -18.38
CA HIS A 266 4.97 -11.86 -18.97
C HIS A 266 6.41 -11.41 -18.60
N ALA A 267 7.25 -12.25 -17.98
CA ALA A 267 8.63 -11.89 -17.66
C ALA A 267 9.62 -12.40 -18.71
N ASP A 268 10.46 -11.49 -19.21
CA ASP A 268 11.49 -11.73 -20.24
C ASP A 268 12.50 -12.79 -19.76
N LYS A 269 12.74 -13.84 -20.58
CA LYS A 269 13.66 -14.97 -20.34
C LYS A 269 15.10 -14.57 -19.97
N ARG A 270 15.53 -13.35 -20.27
CA ARG A 270 16.89 -12.87 -19.96
C ARG A 270 17.14 -12.66 -18.46
N ARG A 271 16.09 -12.43 -17.64
CA ARG A 271 16.23 -12.26 -16.18
C ARG A 271 16.27 -13.57 -15.39
N ALA A 272 15.89 -14.69 -15.98
CA ALA A 272 15.91 -15.99 -15.32
C ALA A 272 17.34 -16.51 -15.05
N ASP A 273 18.30 -16.19 -15.91
CA ASP A 273 19.69 -16.63 -15.75
C ASP A 273 20.47 -15.79 -14.72
N GLU A 274 20.17 -14.50 -14.57
CA GLU A 274 20.76 -13.65 -13.53
C GLU A 274 20.26 -14.07 -12.12
N ARG A 275 19.01 -14.51 -12.00
CA ARG A 275 18.41 -15.00 -10.74
C ARG A 275 19.07 -16.27 -10.19
N ARG A 276 19.66 -17.13 -11.02
CA ARG A 276 20.41 -18.32 -10.58
C ARG A 276 21.74 -17.99 -9.93
N ALA A 277 22.36 -16.88 -10.29
CA ALA A 277 23.64 -16.45 -9.74
C ALA A 277 23.49 -15.81 -8.35
N ASP A 278 22.38 -15.10 -8.08
CA ASP A 278 22.11 -14.44 -6.79
C ASP A 278 21.61 -15.40 -5.70
N LYS A 279 21.00 -16.56 -6.06
CA LYS A 279 20.54 -17.59 -5.10
C LYS A 279 21.65 -18.15 -4.19
N LYS A 280 22.93 -17.91 -4.47
CA LYS A 280 24.05 -18.32 -3.63
C LYS A 280 24.47 -17.29 -2.57
N ARG A 281 23.89 -16.10 -2.54
CA ARG A 281 24.33 -15.00 -1.66
C ARG A 281 23.54 -14.79 -0.39
N ALA A 282 22.35 -15.36 -0.21
CA ALA A 282 21.49 -15.10 0.92
C ALA A 282 21.16 -16.38 1.69
N ALA A 283 22.07 -16.85 2.53
CA ALA A 283 21.75 -17.73 3.64
C ALA A 283 21.30 -16.89 4.86
N GLY A 284 20.25 -16.09 4.67
CA GLY A 284 19.52 -15.40 5.73
C GLY A 284 18.05 -15.67 5.49
N CYS A 285 17.30 -16.02 6.53
CA CYS A 285 15.86 -16.25 6.48
C CYS A 285 15.17 -15.00 5.90
N GLU A 286 14.87 -14.99 4.58
CA GLU A 286 14.16 -13.87 3.95
C GLU A 286 12.71 -13.93 4.38
N GLU A 287 12.21 -12.86 4.98
CA GLU A 287 10.79 -12.73 5.30
C GLU A 287 9.96 -12.83 4.01
N MET A 288 8.94 -13.68 4.05
CA MET A 288 8.03 -13.88 2.95
C MET A 288 6.69 -13.23 3.22
N VAL A 289 6.00 -12.86 2.14
CA VAL A 289 4.66 -12.30 2.21
C VAL A 289 3.75 -12.94 1.17
N LEU A 290 2.56 -13.33 1.61
CA LEU A 290 1.45 -13.68 0.74
C LEU A 290 0.66 -12.41 0.42
N LEU A 291 0.42 -12.16 -0.87
CA LEU A 291 -0.40 -11.04 -1.33
C LEU A 291 -1.52 -11.58 -2.20
N ALA A 292 -2.71 -10.99 -2.06
CA ALA A 292 -3.84 -11.32 -2.90
C ALA A 292 -4.63 -10.08 -3.30
N ALA A 293 -5.23 -10.16 -4.49
CA ALA A 293 -6.27 -9.26 -4.96
C ALA A 293 -7.40 -10.08 -5.57
N ALA A 294 -8.62 -9.80 -5.14
CA ALA A 294 -9.80 -10.52 -5.59
C ALA A 294 -11.00 -9.57 -5.75
N ARG A 295 -11.97 -9.95 -6.58
CA ARG A 295 -13.16 -9.16 -6.87
C ARG A 295 -14.40 -9.83 -6.31
N ILE A 296 -15.21 -9.03 -5.61
CA ILE A 296 -16.54 -9.41 -5.16
C ILE A 296 -17.54 -8.41 -5.75
N GLY A 297 -18.34 -8.87 -6.73
CA GLY A 297 -19.05 -7.96 -7.62
C GLY A 297 -18.05 -7.04 -8.34
N ASP A 298 -18.33 -5.75 -8.34
CA ASP A 298 -17.46 -4.73 -8.95
C ASP A 298 -16.33 -4.25 -8.00
N ILE A 299 -16.35 -4.70 -6.73
CA ILE A 299 -15.44 -4.21 -5.70
C ILE A 299 -14.20 -5.08 -5.68
N ARG A 300 -13.04 -4.43 -5.80
CA ARG A 300 -11.74 -5.08 -5.71
C ARG A 300 -11.16 -4.93 -4.31
N LEU A 301 -10.90 -6.04 -3.65
CA LEU A 301 -10.28 -6.12 -2.35
C LEU A 301 -8.84 -6.62 -2.48
N ILE A 302 -7.95 -6.06 -1.68
CA ILE A 302 -6.56 -6.51 -1.55
C ILE A 302 -6.27 -6.82 -0.10
N ASP A 303 -5.43 -7.81 0.12
CA ASP A 303 -4.93 -8.14 1.46
C ASP A 303 -3.57 -8.85 1.38
N ASN A 304 -2.90 -8.96 2.52
CA ASN A 304 -1.63 -9.66 2.62
C ASN A 304 -1.41 -10.23 4.03
N VAL A 305 -0.55 -11.25 4.11
CA VAL A 305 -0.12 -11.88 5.36
C VAL A 305 1.37 -12.23 5.26
N ARG A 306 2.17 -11.92 6.28
CA ARG A 306 3.56 -12.39 6.39
C ARG A 306 3.59 -13.89 6.67
N VAL A 307 4.57 -14.57 6.09
CA VAL A 307 4.76 -16.04 6.22
C VAL A 307 5.95 -16.36 7.09
#